data_ef074eb4ffd5165dca65543f3be3a9d3
#
_entry.id   ef074eb4ffd5165dca65543f3be3a9d3
#
_cell.length_a   1.000
_cell.length_b   1.000
_cell.length_c   1.000
_cell.angle_alpha   90.00
_cell.angle_beta   90.00
_cell.angle_gamma   90.00
#
_symmetry.space_group_name_H-M   'P 1'
#
loop_
_entity.id
_entity.type
_entity.pdbx_description
1 polymer ?
#
loop_
_entity_poly.entity_id
_entity_poly.type
_entity_poly.pdbx_seq_one_letter_code
_entity_poly.pdbx_strand_id
1 'polypeptide(L)'
;LPRINIGGPSVNPVRRIIPRGFIETRVPMVDVFNPLVESQKLPIFAAAGEPYNELLARIGMRANADVVILGGIGLKHDEYLKFRIAFEQAGVLSRTIMFVHTASDPVVERLLVPDMALAVAEQFGVQGKRVLVLLTDMTSFADAMKEIAISMDQVPSNLGYPGSLYSDLASRYEKAVDFDGAGSITILAVTTMPGDDVTHPVPDNTGYITEGQFYLRNGVIEPFGSLSRLKQLVIGKV
;
A
#
# COMPACT_ATOMS: atom_id res chain seq x y z
N LEU A 1 -2.00 -10.77 25.24
CA LEU A 1 -1.50 -10.07 24.04
C LEU A 1 -1.55 -8.58 24.28
N PRO A 2 -0.51 -7.82 23.88
CA PRO A 2 -0.53 -6.36 23.97
C PRO A 2 -1.66 -5.78 23.12
N ARG A 3 -2.31 -4.73 23.63
CA ARG A 3 -3.32 -3.98 22.86
C ARG A 3 -2.62 -2.87 22.08
N ILE A 4 -3.00 -2.69 20.82
CA ILE A 4 -2.45 -1.67 19.92
C ILE A 4 -3.58 -0.72 19.52
N ASN A 5 -3.31 0.58 19.56
CA ASN A 5 -4.23 1.58 19.03
C ASN A 5 -4.09 1.66 17.51
N ILE A 6 -5.12 1.23 16.77
CA ILE A 6 -5.10 1.23 15.31
C ILE A 6 -5.36 2.60 14.67
N GLY A 7 -5.92 3.55 15.42
CA GLY A 7 -6.19 4.90 14.93
C GLY A 7 -5.20 5.96 15.44
N GLY A 8 -4.07 5.54 15.99
CA GLY A 8 -3.08 6.44 16.58
C GLY A 8 -2.33 7.31 15.55
N PRO A 9 -1.74 8.42 16.00
CA PRO A 9 -0.90 9.25 15.13
C PRO A 9 0.34 8.50 14.67
N SER A 10 0.97 9.01 13.61
CA SER A 10 2.28 8.52 13.17
C SER A 10 3.34 8.72 14.25
N VAL A 11 4.36 7.85 14.22
CA VAL A 11 5.51 7.96 15.13
C VAL A 11 6.17 9.35 15.01
N ASN A 12 6.64 9.88 16.13
CA ASN A 12 7.22 11.22 16.24
C ASN A 12 8.21 11.49 15.09
N PRO A 13 8.05 12.61 14.35
CA PRO A 13 8.93 13.00 13.24
C PRO A 13 10.42 13.07 13.57
N VAL A 14 10.78 13.37 14.82
CA VAL A 14 12.17 13.42 15.28
C VAL A 14 12.90 12.07 15.12
N ARG A 15 12.16 10.97 15.09
CA ARG A 15 12.71 9.63 14.89
C ARG A 15 12.77 9.21 13.43
N ARG A 16 12.46 10.10 12.50
CA ARG A 16 12.49 9.83 11.07
C ARG A 16 13.78 10.29 10.46
N ILE A 17 14.35 9.49 9.56
CA ILE A 17 15.58 9.81 8.82
C ILE A 17 15.34 9.79 7.32
N ILE A 18 16.25 10.39 6.57
CA ILE A 18 16.26 10.31 5.11
C ILE A 18 16.53 8.86 4.69
N PRO A 19 15.73 8.30 3.77
CA PRO A 19 15.87 6.92 3.31
C PRO A 19 17.27 6.65 2.75
N ARG A 20 17.85 5.49 3.09
CA ARG A 20 19.21 5.11 2.71
C ARG A 20 19.32 3.80 1.96
N GLY A 21 18.27 2.99 1.98
CA GLY A 21 18.20 1.68 1.36
C GLY A 21 17.13 1.57 0.29
N PHE A 22 17.07 0.44 -0.37
CA PHE A 22 16.00 0.12 -1.31
C PHE A 22 15.46 -1.29 -1.02
N ILE A 23 14.24 -1.55 -1.50
CA ILE A 23 13.60 -2.86 -1.42
C ILE A 23 13.73 -3.52 -2.79
N GLU A 24 14.42 -4.66 -2.85
CA GLU A 24 14.39 -5.51 -4.04
C GLU A 24 13.01 -6.16 -4.16
N THR A 25 12.29 -5.86 -5.23
CA THR A 25 10.97 -6.43 -5.49
C THR A 25 11.04 -7.73 -6.30
N ARG A 26 12.20 -7.98 -6.93
CA ARG A 26 12.40 -9.04 -7.92
C ARG A 26 11.52 -8.89 -9.17
N VAL A 27 11.05 -7.69 -9.40
CA VAL A 27 10.41 -7.27 -10.66
C VAL A 27 11.41 -6.40 -11.42
N PRO A 28 11.99 -6.87 -12.53
CA PRO A 28 13.06 -6.14 -13.23
C PRO A 28 12.69 -4.72 -13.62
N MET A 29 11.45 -4.49 -14.06
CA MET A 29 10.98 -3.17 -14.47
C MET A 29 10.93 -2.18 -13.30
N VAL A 30 10.77 -2.65 -12.07
CA VAL A 30 10.87 -1.83 -10.86
C VAL A 30 12.33 -1.65 -10.47
N ASP A 31 13.04 -2.74 -10.23
CA ASP A 31 14.36 -2.72 -9.61
C ASP A 31 15.41 -2.02 -10.48
N VAL A 32 15.30 -2.11 -11.80
CA VAL A 32 16.27 -1.52 -12.75
C VAL A 32 15.93 -0.06 -13.07
N PHE A 33 14.65 0.24 -13.37
CA PHE A 33 14.27 1.56 -13.89
C PHE A 33 13.79 2.54 -12.82
N ASN A 34 13.01 2.05 -11.87
CA ASN A 34 12.42 2.87 -10.81
C ASN A 34 12.44 2.10 -9.49
N PRO A 35 13.63 1.90 -8.88
CA PRO A 35 13.75 1.09 -7.67
C PRO A 35 12.89 1.63 -6.53
N LEU A 36 12.28 0.72 -5.79
CA LEU A 36 11.51 1.03 -4.60
C LEU A 36 12.46 1.38 -3.47
N VAL A 37 12.45 2.64 -3.07
CA VAL A 37 13.26 3.13 -1.96
C VAL A 37 12.62 2.73 -0.63
N GLU A 38 13.42 2.26 0.31
CA GLU A 38 12.97 1.92 1.65
C GLU A 38 12.29 3.13 2.30
N SER A 39 11.18 2.92 2.99
CA SER A 39 10.27 3.94 3.55
C SER A 39 9.45 4.76 2.55
N GLN A 40 9.51 4.43 1.28
CA GLN A 40 8.71 5.07 0.25
C GLN A 40 7.25 4.61 0.32
N LYS A 41 6.35 5.46 -0.12
CA LYS A 41 4.93 5.16 -0.34
C LYS A 41 4.61 5.40 -1.81
N LEU A 42 4.28 4.34 -2.51
CA LEU A 42 3.98 4.38 -3.94
C LEU A 42 2.68 3.66 -4.26
N PRO A 43 1.83 4.23 -5.12
CA PRO A 43 0.71 3.51 -5.69
C PRO A 43 1.15 2.67 -6.88
N ILE A 44 0.43 1.58 -7.10
CA ILE A 44 0.40 0.86 -8.36
C ILE A 44 -0.94 1.21 -9.01
N PHE A 45 -0.90 2.06 -10.01
CA PHE A 45 -2.09 2.43 -10.78
C PHE A 45 -2.39 1.36 -11.83
N ALA A 46 -3.62 0.88 -11.82
CA ALA A 46 -4.06 -0.16 -12.75
C ALA A 46 -5.53 0.03 -13.12
N ALA A 47 -5.87 -0.20 -14.38
CA ALA A 47 -7.26 -0.32 -14.80
C ALA A 47 -7.87 -1.64 -14.28
N ALA A 48 -9.20 -1.71 -14.24
CA ALA A 48 -9.90 -2.94 -13.92
C ALA A 48 -9.50 -4.05 -14.90
N GLY A 49 -9.30 -5.26 -14.39
CA GLY A 49 -8.90 -6.41 -15.19
C GLY A 49 -7.39 -6.63 -15.33
N GLU A 50 -6.56 -5.67 -14.93
CA GLU A 50 -5.12 -5.88 -14.85
C GLU A 50 -4.77 -6.84 -13.71
N PRO A 51 -3.67 -7.64 -13.83
CA PRO A 51 -3.31 -8.64 -12.83
C PRO A 51 -2.53 -8.03 -11.65
N TYR A 52 -3.10 -7.03 -11.00
CA TYR A 52 -2.42 -6.32 -9.90
C TYR A 52 -2.27 -7.16 -8.64
N ASN A 53 -3.20 -8.08 -8.37
CA ASN A 53 -3.09 -8.96 -7.20
C ASN A 53 -2.01 -10.03 -7.40
N GLU A 54 -1.85 -10.55 -8.60
CA GLU A 54 -0.75 -11.45 -8.96
C GLU A 54 0.61 -10.76 -8.82
N LEU A 55 0.70 -9.49 -9.24
CA LEU A 55 1.91 -8.67 -9.06
C LEU A 55 2.24 -8.49 -7.58
N LEU A 56 1.26 -8.11 -6.76
CA LEU A 56 1.46 -7.98 -5.31
C LEU A 56 1.89 -9.29 -4.64
N ALA A 57 1.26 -10.40 -5.00
CA ALA A 57 1.64 -11.71 -4.49
C ALA A 57 3.09 -12.05 -4.84
N ARG A 58 3.51 -11.80 -6.07
CA ARG A 58 4.88 -12.00 -6.54
C ARG A 58 5.88 -11.16 -5.75
N ILE A 59 5.58 -9.87 -5.54
CA ILE A 59 6.43 -8.98 -4.75
C ILE A 59 6.49 -9.45 -3.29
N GLY A 60 5.37 -9.78 -2.69
CA GLY A 60 5.30 -10.28 -1.31
C GLY A 60 6.08 -11.56 -1.09
N MET A 61 6.09 -12.48 -2.05
CA MET A 61 6.85 -13.72 -1.99
C MET A 61 8.37 -13.52 -2.06
N ARG A 62 8.84 -12.51 -2.82
CA ARG A 62 10.23 -12.40 -3.25
C ARG A 62 10.98 -11.18 -2.72
N ALA A 63 10.27 -10.17 -2.21
CA ALA A 63 10.90 -8.96 -1.70
C ALA A 63 11.83 -9.24 -0.52
N ASN A 64 12.91 -8.48 -0.44
CA ASN A 64 13.89 -8.58 0.64
C ASN A 64 13.45 -7.83 1.91
N ALA A 65 12.22 -8.06 2.35
CA ALA A 65 11.66 -7.52 3.59
C ALA A 65 11.70 -8.58 4.71
N ASP A 66 11.84 -8.14 5.96
CA ASP A 66 11.79 -9.04 7.12
C ASP A 66 10.36 -9.48 7.42
N VAL A 67 9.40 -8.56 7.23
CA VAL A 67 7.97 -8.80 7.43
C VAL A 67 7.21 -8.21 6.26
N VAL A 68 6.28 -8.97 5.73
CA VAL A 68 5.33 -8.53 4.70
C VAL A 68 3.94 -8.52 5.30
N ILE A 69 3.24 -7.40 5.18
CA ILE A 69 1.87 -7.26 5.65
C ILE A 69 0.97 -6.99 4.45
N LEU A 70 0.04 -7.90 4.20
CA LEU A 70 -0.96 -7.74 3.15
C LEU A 70 -2.25 -7.20 3.76
N GLY A 71 -2.71 -6.06 3.27
CA GLY A 71 -4.04 -5.51 3.53
C GLY A 71 -4.94 -5.70 2.31
N GLY A 72 -5.84 -6.66 2.38
CA GLY A 72 -6.84 -6.92 1.34
C GLY A 72 -8.14 -6.18 1.62
N ILE A 73 -8.59 -5.33 0.70
CA ILE A 73 -9.67 -4.38 0.91
C ILE A 73 -10.79 -4.66 -0.10
N GLY A 74 -11.85 -5.32 0.34
CA GLY A 74 -12.98 -5.69 -0.50
C GLY A 74 -12.63 -6.77 -1.54
N LEU A 75 -11.77 -7.72 -1.18
CA LEU A 75 -11.38 -8.81 -2.08
C LEU A 75 -12.54 -9.78 -2.33
N LYS A 76 -12.55 -10.40 -3.50
CA LYS A 76 -13.32 -11.62 -3.71
C LYS A 76 -12.68 -12.76 -2.93
N HIS A 77 -13.49 -13.74 -2.53
CA HIS A 77 -12.98 -14.87 -1.74
C HIS A 77 -11.89 -15.68 -2.47
N ASP A 78 -12.02 -15.85 -3.76
CA ASP A 78 -11.02 -16.55 -4.58
C ASP A 78 -9.70 -15.76 -4.69
N GLU A 79 -9.75 -14.44 -4.71
CA GLU A 79 -8.53 -13.59 -4.66
C GLU A 79 -7.78 -13.76 -3.34
N TYR A 80 -8.50 -13.79 -2.22
CA TYR A 80 -7.91 -14.09 -0.91
C TYR A 80 -7.23 -15.48 -0.91
N LEU A 81 -7.92 -16.50 -1.40
CA LEU A 81 -7.36 -17.86 -1.47
C LEU A 81 -6.10 -17.92 -2.34
N LYS A 82 -6.07 -17.19 -3.44
CA LYS A 82 -4.87 -17.12 -4.30
C LYS A 82 -3.67 -16.54 -3.55
N PHE A 83 -3.84 -15.46 -2.80
CA PHE A 83 -2.77 -14.93 -1.96
C PHE A 83 -2.28 -15.94 -0.93
N ARG A 84 -3.20 -16.55 -0.20
CA ARG A 84 -2.87 -17.54 0.83
C ARG A 84 -2.11 -18.73 0.25
N ILE A 85 -2.58 -19.30 -0.84
CA ILE A 85 -1.94 -20.43 -1.51
C ILE A 85 -0.56 -20.04 -2.03
N ALA A 86 -0.43 -18.88 -2.66
CA ALA A 86 0.85 -18.40 -3.18
C ALA A 86 1.90 -18.25 -2.07
N PHE A 87 1.55 -17.63 -0.95
CA PHE A 87 2.45 -17.45 0.19
C PHE A 87 2.79 -18.78 0.89
N GLU A 88 1.83 -19.68 1.01
CA GLU A 88 2.04 -21.00 1.58
C GLU A 88 3.01 -21.83 0.72
N GLN A 89 2.78 -21.88 -0.60
CA GLN A 89 3.63 -22.60 -1.55
C GLN A 89 5.05 -22.02 -1.64
N ALA A 90 5.19 -20.73 -1.49
CA ALA A 90 6.50 -20.07 -1.46
C ALA A 90 7.23 -20.23 -0.13
N GLY A 91 6.57 -20.78 0.90
CA GLY A 91 7.17 -20.97 2.23
C GLY A 91 7.40 -19.67 3.00
N VAL A 92 6.68 -18.60 2.70
CA VAL A 92 6.86 -17.27 3.31
C VAL A 92 5.80 -16.90 4.35
N LEU A 93 4.90 -17.80 4.71
CA LEU A 93 3.85 -17.53 5.71
C LEU A 93 4.42 -17.10 7.06
N SER A 94 5.60 -17.62 7.45
CA SER A 94 6.24 -17.27 8.72
C SER A 94 6.62 -15.80 8.86
N ARG A 95 6.76 -15.08 7.75
CA ARG A 95 7.06 -13.64 7.70
C ARG A 95 5.91 -12.79 7.18
N THR A 96 4.75 -13.39 6.90
CA THR A 96 3.62 -12.72 6.25
C THR A 96 2.44 -12.62 7.21
N ILE A 97 1.86 -11.43 7.31
CA ILE A 97 0.64 -11.15 8.06
C ILE A 97 -0.41 -10.66 7.07
N MET A 98 -1.63 -11.18 7.18
CA MET A 98 -2.71 -10.81 6.27
C MET A 98 -3.91 -10.28 7.06
N PHE A 99 -4.34 -9.07 6.72
CA PHE A 99 -5.61 -8.49 7.13
C PHE A 99 -6.50 -8.40 5.90
N VAL A 100 -7.59 -9.16 5.88
CA VAL A 100 -8.42 -9.29 4.69
C VAL A 100 -9.87 -8.99 5.00
N HIS A 101 -10.42 -8.04 4.27
CA HIS A 101 -11.85 -7.79 4.15
C HIS A 101 -12.32 -8.36 2.81
N THR A 102 -13.31 -9.23 2.85
CA THR A 102 -13.92 -9.77 1.63
C THR A 102 -15.18 -8.98 1.26
N ALA A 103 -15.61 -9.10 0.01
CA ALA A 103 -16.78 -8.38 -0.50
C ALA A 103 -18.10 -8.71 0.25
N SER A 104 -18.14 -9.84 0.96
CA SER A 104 -19.28 -10.25 1.79
C SER A 104 -19.28 -9.69 3.21
N ASP A 105 -18.19 -9.08 3.65
CA ASP A 105 -18.07 -8.52 4.99
C ASP A 105 -18.70 -7.11 5.05
N PRO A 106 -19.11 -6.64 6.25
CA PRO A 106 -19.68 -5.29 6.40
C PRO A 106 -18.75 -4.19 5.88
N VAL A 107 -19.30 -3.21 5.16
CA VAL A 107 -18.50 -2.16 4.52
C VAL A 107 -17.68 -1.33 5.50
N VAL A 108 -18.15 -1.13 6.72
CA VAL A 108 -17.42 -0.38 7.75
C VAL A 108 -16.10 -1.03 8.13
N GLU A 109 -16.03 -2.35 8.11
CA GLU A 109 -14.81 -3.10 8.39
C GLU A 109 -13.74 -2.90 7.32
N ARG A 110 -14.14 -2.55 6.11
CA ARG A 110 -13.23 -2.24 5.01
C ARG A 110 -12.31 -1.07 5.34
N LEU A 111 -12.82 -0.07 6.07
CA LEU A 111 -12.03 1.08 6.51
C LEU A 111 -10.95 0.75 7.54
N LEU A 112 -11.11 -0.35 8.27
CA LEU A 112 -10.18 -0.76 9.32
C LEU A 112 -8.94 -1.48 8.78
N VAL A 113 -9.00 -2.04 7.59
CA VAL A 113 -7.92 -2.89 7.06
C VAL A 113 -6.60 -2.14 6.94
N PRO A 114 -6.51 -0.96 6.29
CA PRO A 114 -5.25 -0.22 6.24
C PRO A 114 -4.73 0.16 7.62
N ASP A 115 -5.61 0.57 8.52
CA ASP A 115 -5.24 1.00 9.88
C ASP A 115 -4.67 -0.16 10.70
N MET A 116 -5.26 -1.35 10.60
CA MET A 116 -4.73 -2.55 11.27
C MET A 116 -3.37 -2.95 10.69
N ALA A 117 -3.24 -2.97 9.38
CA ALA A 117 -1.98 -3.30 8.71
C ALA A 117 -0.86 -2.34 9.11
N LEU A 118 -1.12 -1.04 9.10
CA LEU A 118 -0.13 -0.01 9.43
C LEU A 118 0.21 0.03 10.92
N ALA A 119 -0.75 -0.21 11.81
CA ALA A 119 -0.49 -0.29 13.24
C ALA A 119 0.44 -1.46 13.59
N VAL A 120 0.24 -2.62 12.98
CA VAL A 120 1.13 -3.78 13.15
C VAL A 120 2.49 -3.50 12.51
N ALA A 121 2.54 -2.85 11.35
CA ALA A 121 3.79 -2.46 10.70
C ALA A 121 4.64 -1.55 11.62
N GLU A 122 4.03 -0.59 12.30
CA GLU A 122 4.75 0.28 13.25
C GLU A 122 5.38 -0.52 14.40
N GLN A 123 4.70 -1.54 14.93
CA GLN A 123 5.24 -2.37 16.00
C GLN A 123 6.51 -3.12 15.55
N PHE A 124 6.53 -3.66 14.35
CA PHE A 124 7.71 -4.31 13.80
C PHE A 124 8.81 -3.33 13.40
N GLY A 125 8.44 -2.19 12.81
CA GLY A 125 9.39 -1.16 12.40
C GLY A 125 10.20 -0.60 13.56
N VAL A 126 9.56 -0.29 14.69
CA VAL A 126 10.25 0.20 15.88
C VAL A 126 11.13 -0.86 16.54
N GLN A 127 10.89 -2.14 16.28
CA GLN A 127 11.72 -3.26 16.74
C GLN A 127 12.91 -3.56 15.81
N GLY A 128 13.15 -2.75 14.80
CA GLY A 128 14.27 -2.92 13.89
C GLY A 128 13.98 -3.74 12.64
N LYS A 129 12.74 -4.08 12.36
CA LYS A 129 12.36 -4.87 11.17
C LYS A 129 12.13 -3.97 9.95
N ARG A 130 12.55 -4.47 8.78
CA ARG A 130 12.19 -3.90 7.49
C ARG A 130 10.82 -4.45 7.09
N VAL A 131 9.81 -3.59 7.14
CA VAL A 131 8.42 -3.97 6.89
C VAL A 131 7.98 -3.47 5.51
N LEU A 132 7.42 -4.36 4.71
CA LEU A 132 6.74 -4.03 3.46
C LEU A 132 5.24 -4.22 3.62
N VAL A 133 4.49 -3.14 3.47
CA VAL A 133 3.02 -3.16 3.51
C VAL A 133 2.49 -3.13 2.09
N LEU A 134 1.69 -4.12 1.74
CA LEU A 134 1.03 -4.27 0.46
C LEU A 134 -0.48 -4.08 0.65
N LEU A 135 -1.03 -3.04 0.06
CA LEU A 135 -2.47 -2.74 0.13
C LEU A 135 -3.14 -2.96 -1.22
N THR A 136 -4.27 -3.61 -1.24
CA THR A 136 -5.07 -3.83 -2.46
C THR A 136 -6.56 -3.94 -2.12
N ASP A 137 -7.44 -3.09 -2.53
CA ASP A 137 -7.31 -1.95 -3.44
C ASP A 137 -7.70 -0.67 -2.68
N MET A 138 -6.90 0.37 -2.78
CA MET A 138 -7.17 1.63 -2.06
C MET A 138 -8.34 2.42 -2.66
N THR A 139 -8.70 2.20 -3.91
CA THR A 139 -9.95 2.74 -4.48
C THR A 139 -11.16 2.10 -3.81
N SER A 140 -11.11 0.80 -3.50
CA SER A 140 -12.14 0.11 -2.72
C SER A 140 -12.26 0.68 -1.30
N PHE A 141 -11.16 1.06 -0.67
CA PHE A 141 -11.17 1.78 0.61
C PHE A 141 -11.89 3.13 0.50
N ALA A 142 -11.56 3.93 -0.51
CA ALA A 142 -12.20 5.21 -0.76
C ALA A 142 -13.70 5.09 -1.07
N ASP A 143 -14.10 4.05 -1.80
CA ASP A 143 -15.50 3.75 -2.08
C ASP A 143 -16.28 3.40 -0.81
N ALA A 144 -15.65 2.73 0.16
CA ALA A 144 -16.25 2.50 1.47
C ALA A 144 -16.44 3.79 2.25
N MET A 145 -15.49 4.71 2.20
CA MET A 145 -15.64 6.06 2.79
C MET A 145 -16.82 6.80 2.17
N LYS A 146 -16.95 6.77 0.85
CA LYS A 146 -18.06 7.37 0.11
C LYS A 146 -19.40 6.80 0.55
N GLU A 147 -19.52 5.49 0.65
CA GLU A 147 -20.75 4.81 1.06
C GLU A 147 -21.16 5.17 2.48
N ILE A 148 -20.20 5.20 3.41
CA ILE A 148 -20.46 5.60 4.81
C ILE A 148 -20.81 7.08 4.91
N ALA A 149 -20.13 7.96 4.18
CA ALA A 149 -20.42 9.39 4.16
C ALA A 149 -21.86 9.66 3.65
N ILE A 150 -22.30 8.94 2.63
CA ILE A 150 -23.68 9.02 2.12
C ILE A 150 -24.67 8.57 3.20
N SER A 151 -24.39 7.48 3.89
CA SER A 151 -25.28 6.99 4.99
C SER A 151 -25.36 7.94 6.17
N MET A 152 -24.40 8.83 6.33
CA MET A 152 -24.34 9.86 7.40
C MET A 152 -24.78 11.24 6.91
N ASP A 153 -25.40 11.35 5.75
CA ASP A 153 -25.86 12.60 5.12
C ASP A 153 -24.78 13.68 5.01
N GLN A 154 -23.52 13.30 4.85
CA GLN A 154 -22.43 14.24 4.63
C GLN A 154 -22.51 14.87 3.24
N VAL A 155 -22.14 16.15 3.15
CA VAL A 155 -22.09 16.86 1.86
C VAL A 155 -21.02 16.23 0.96
N PRO A 156 -21.37 15.73 -0.22
CA PRO A 156 -20.40 15.10 -1.12
C PRO A 156 -19.50 16.15 -1.77
N SER A 157 -18.26 15.77 -2.01
CA SER A 157 -17.30 16.49 -2.83
C SER A 157 -17.27 15.91 -4.25
N ASN A 158 -16.13 15.98 -4.94
CA ASN A 158 -15.97 15.51 -6.30
C ASN A 158 -16.33 14.01 -6.45
N LEU A 159 -17.19 13.69 -7.40
CA LEU A 159 -17.72 12.35 -7.69
C LEU A 159 -18.32 11.63 -6.45
N GLY A 160 -18.82 12.38 -5.49
CA GLY A 160 -19.50 11.86 -4.30
C GLY A 160 -18.57 11.42 -3.18
N TYR A 161 -17.26 11.58 -3.33
CA TYR A 161 -16.31 11.30 -2.23
C TYR A 161 -16.40 12.39 -1.16
N PRO A 162 -16.13 12.06 0.13
CA PRO A 162 -16.11 13.06 1.19
C PRO A 162 -14.99 14.08 0.97
N GLY A 163 -15.17 15.30 1.46
CA GLY A 163 -14.16 16.36 1.38
C GLY A 163 -12.86 16.02 2.11
N SER A 164 -12.90 15.07 3.05
CA SER A 164 -11.73 14.57 3.78
C SER A 164 -10.90 13.52 3.04
N LEU A 165 -11.24 13.17 1.79
CA LEU A 165 -10.57 12.09 1.06
C LEU A 165 -9.04 12.24 1.05
N TYR A 166 -8.54 13.43 0.73
CA TYR A 166 -7.10 13.69 0.69
C TYR A 166 -6.44 13.44 2.05
N SER A 167 -6.97 14.04 3.12
CA SER A 167 -6.39 13.92 4.46
C SER A 167 -6.51 12.50 5.01
N ASP A 168 -7.58 11.78 4.69
CA ASP A 168 -7.75 10.39 5.09
C ASP A 168 -6.75 9.46 4.40
N LEU A 169 -6.49 9.66 3.12
CA LEU A 169 -5.44 8.93 2.40
C LEU A 169 -4.04 9.32 2.93
N ALA A 170 -3.77 10.62 3.05
CA ALA A 170 -2.48 11.12 3.48
C ALA A 170 -2.09 10.62 4.87
N SER A 171 -3.02 10.58 5.84
CA SER A 171 -2.75 10.12 7.19
C SER A 171 -2.31 8.66 7.25
N ARG A 172 -2.78 7.82 6.33
CA ARG A 172 -2.33 6.43 6.21
C ARG A 172 -0.97 6.34 5.54
N TYR A 173 -0.75 7.03 4.45
CA TYR A 173 0.54 7.01 3.74
C TYR A 173 1.68 7.63 4.55
N GLU A 174 1.41 8.57 5.46
CA GLU A 174 2.40 9.13 6.39
C GLU A 174 3.03 8.09 7.32
N LYS A 175 2.44 6.92 7.47
CA LYS A 175 3.00 5.82 8.26
C LYS A 175 4.25 5.20 7.61
N ALA A 176 4.49 5.41 6.33
CA ALA A 176 5.75 5.02 5.67
C ALA A 176 6.90 5.85 6.24
N VAL A 177 7.94 5.21 6.75
CA VAL A 177 9.01 5.85 7.51
C VAL A 177 10.26 4.98 7.55
N ASP A 178 11.42 5.63 7.59
CA ASP A 178 12.69 5.02 7.99
C ASP A 178 13.00 5.53 9.40
N PHE A 179 13.03 4.61 10.38
CA PHE A 179 13.23 4.97 11.78
C PHE A 179 14.72 5.10 12.11
N ASP A 180 15.08 6.17 12.79
CA ASP A 180 16.44 6.33 13.28
C ASP A 180 16.79 5.24 14.31
N GLY A 181 17.86 4.49 14.01
CA GLY A 181 18.33 3.39 14.86
C GLY A 181 17.38 2.19 14.98
N ALA A 182 16.42 2.06 14.07
CA ALA A 182 15.47 0.96 14.07
C ALA A 182 15.19 0.45 12.64
N GLY A 183 13.98 0.00 12.35
CA GLY A 183 13.59 -0.51 11.05
C GLY A 183 12.91 0.52 10.15
N SER A 184 12.08 0.03 9.25
CA SER A 184 11.38 0.86 8.28
C SER A 184 10.02 0.30 7.89
N ILE A 185 9.16 1.18 7.38
CA ILE A 185 7.87 0.82 6.79
C ILE A 185 7.84 1.38 5.37
N THR A 186 7.68 0.50 4.40
CA THR A 186 7.50 0.84 2.98
C THR A 186 6.11 0.41 2.54
N ILE A 187 5.41 1.25 1.79
CA ILE A 187 4.02 0.99 1.37
C ILE A 187 3.94 0.93 -0.16
N LEU A 188 3.42 -0.18 -0.66
CA LEU A 188 2.92 -0.31 -2.03
C LEU A 188 1.41 -0.49 -1.99
N ALA A 189 0.68 0.39 -2.64
CA ALA A 189 -0.77 0.39 -2.61
C ALA A 189 -1.34 0.32 -4.03
N VAL A 190 -1.97 -0.80 -4.37
CA VAL A 190 -2.77 -0.87 -5.58
C VAL A 190 -3.90 0.14 -5.48
N THR A 191 -4.01 0.98 -6.50
CA THR A 191 -5.04 1.99 -6.63
C THR A 191 -5.63 1.86 -8.02
N THR A 192 -6.80 1.24 -8.12
CA THR A 192 -7.46 1.07 -9.41
C THR A 192 -7.96 2.41 -9.93
N MET A 193 -7.88 2.57 -11.26
CA MET A 193 -8.34 3.76 -11.97
C MET A 193 -9.66 3.46 -12.67
N PRO A 194 -10.81 3.87 -12.10
CA PRO A 194 -12.09 3.70 -12.78
C PRO A 194 -12.08 4.37 -14.16
N GLY A 195 -12.48 3.63 -15.20
CA GLY A 195 -12.45 4.12 -16.57
C GLY A 195 -11.04 4.33 -17.15
N ASP A 196 -10.02 3.72 -16.56
CA ASP A 196 -8.60 3.97 -16.89
C ASP A 196 -8.21 5.47 -16.80
N ASP A 197 -8.85 6.18 -15.89
CA ASP A 197 -8.71 7.63 -15.74
C ASP A 197 -7.89 7.98 -14.49
N VAL A 198 -6.65 8.43 -14.69
CA VAL A 198 -5.76 8.87 -13.61
C VAL A 198 -6.23 10.16 -12.94
N THR A 199 -7.14 10.91 -13.58
CA THR A 199 -7.73 12.14 -13.01
C THR A 199 -8.94 11.87 -12.10
N HIS A 200 -9.38 10.60 -11.99
CA HIS A 200 -10.35 10.19 -10.99
C HIS A 200 -9.86 10.60 -9.59
N PRO A 201 -10.74 11.07 -8.67
CA PRO A 201 -10.31 11.64 -7.39
C PRO A 201 -9.36 10.77 -6.57
N VAL A 202 -9.51 9.45 -6.60
CA VAL A 202 -8.67 8.57 -5.79
C VAL A 202 -7.26 8.46 -6.33
N PRO A 203 -6.99 8.08 -7.59
CA PRO A 203 -5.64 8.11 -8.13
C PRO A 203 -5.04 9.51 -8.19
N ASP A 204 -5.82 10.54 -8.48
CA ASP A 204 -5.36 11.92 -8.54
C ASP A 204 -4.80 12.40 -7.18
N ASN A 205 -5.58 12.26 -6.11
CA ASN A 205 -5.13 12.60 -4.76
C ASN A 205 -3.92 11.76 -4.33
N THR A 206 -3.93 10.47 -4.64
CA THR A 206 -2.82 9.57 -4.31
C THR A 206 -1.52 10.01 -5.00
N GLY A 207 -1.59 10.45 -6.23
CA GLY A 207 -0.43 10.98 -6.97
C GLY A 207 0.21 12.21 -6.32
N TYR A 208 -0.57 13.06 -5.67
CA TYR A 208 -0.04 14.22 -4.91
C TYR A 208 0.56 13.84 -3.55
N ILE A 209 0.02 12.81 -2.91
CA ILE A 209 0.47 12.38 -1.57
C ILE A 209 1.79 11.62 -1.63
N THR A 210 2.02 10.85 -2.69
CA THR A 210 3.10 9.85 -2.77
C THR A 210 4.34 10.35 -3.53
N GLU A 211 5.45 9.62 -3.41
CA GLU A 211 6.73 9.99 -4.02
C GLU A 211 6.93 9.40 -5.43
N GLY A 212 5.86 9.23 -6.17
CA GLY A 212 5.85 8.70 -7.51
C GLY A 212 4.70 7.73 -7.72
N GLN A 213 4.82 6.88 -8.70
CA GLN A 213 3.80 5.87 -9.05
C GLN A 213 4.39 4.78 -9.93
N PHE A 214 3.77 3.61 -9.88
CA PHE A 214 3.93 2.57 -10.88
C PHE A 214 2.64 2.42 -11.68
N TYR A 215 2.76 2.28 -12.99
CA TYR A 215 1.64 1.93 -13.86
C TYR A 215 1.73 0.46 -14.27
N LEU A 216 0.68 -0.30 -13.99
CA LEU A 216 0.52 -1.66 -14.48
C LEU A 216 -0.36 -1.61 -15.73
N ARG A 217 0.21 -1.93 -16.88
CA ARG A 217 -0.47 -1.95 -18.17
C ARG A 217 -0.11 -3.21 -18.95
N ASN A 218 -1.12 -3.86 -19.52
CA ASN A 218 -0.95 -5.11 -20.27
C ASN A 218 -0.16 -6.18 -19.47
N GLY A 219 -0.41 -6.25 -18.17
CA GLY A 219 0.20 -7.24 -17.29
C GLY A 219 1.63 -6.94 -16.85
N VAL A 220 2.21 -5.81 -17.23
CA VAL A 220 3.58 -5.42 -16.89
C VAL A 220 3.66 -4.02 -16.30
N ILE A 221 4.69 -3.78 -15.47
CA ILE A 221 4.99 -2.41 -15.00
C ILE A 221 5.59 -1.62 -16.16
N GLU A 222 4.96 -0.53 -16.52
CA GLU A 222 5.40 0.36 -17.59
C GLU A 222 6.57 1.23 -17.11
N PRO A 223 7.78 1.10 -17.70
CA PRO A 223 8.94 1.80 -17.17
C PRO A 223 8.94 3.32 -17.43
N PHE A 224 8.33 3.77 -18.51
CA PHE A 224 8.37 5.18 -18.91
C PHE A 224 7.31 6.05 -18.22
N GLY A 225 6.13 5.51 -17.96
CA GLY A 225 5.09 6.20 -17.19
C GLY A 225 5.28 6.11 -15.69
N SER A 226 6.07 5.13 -15.23
CA SER A 226 6.35 4.92 -13.82
C SER A 226 7.47 5.83 -13.33
N LEU A 227 7.42 6.23 -12.05
CA LEU A 227 8.38 7.14 -11.44
C LEU A 227 8.60 6.78 -9.98
N SER A 228 9.87 6.75 -9.57
CA SER A 228 10.28 6.74 -8.16
C SER A 228 11.07 8.01 -7.90
N ARG A 229 10.48 9.00 -7.23
CA ARG A 229 11.12 10.32 -7.01
C ARG A 229 12.32 10.24 -6.08
N LEU A 230 12.37 9.24 -5.21
CA LEU A 230 13.46 9.07 -4.25
C LEU A 230 14.61 8.20 -4.79
N LYS A 231 14.53 7.71 -6.01
CA LYS A 231 15.53 6.79 -6.59
C LYS A 231 16.96 7.35 -6.54
N GLN A 232 17.13 8.66 -6.57
CA GLN A 232 18.44 9.31 -6.46
C GLN A 232 19.17 8.99 -5.15
N LEU A 233 18.43 8.64 -4.10
CA LEU A 233 19.02 8.29 -2.81
C LEU A 233 19.70 6.91 -2.80
N VAL A 234 19.40 6.08 -3.79
CA VAL A 234 19.87 4.68 -3.85
C VAL A 234 20.63 4.34 -5.12
N ILE A 235 20.74 5.25 -6.08
CA ILE A 235 21.56 5.05 -7.30
C ILE A 235 23.01 4.78 -6.88
N GLY A 236 23.57 3.70 -7.43
CA GLY A 236 24.94 3.26 -7.14
C GLY A 236 25.07 2.39 -5.87
N LYS A 237 23.98 2.09 -5.19
CA LYS A 237 23.94 1.16 -4.05
C LYS A 237 23.37 -0.23 -4.43
N VAL A 238 22.97 -0.38 -5.68
CA VAL A 238 22.41 -1.60 -6.26
C VAL A 238 23.50 -2.38 -6.96
#